data_a03cdca37ba5a80a20decabcbd16ae29
#
_entry.id   a03cdca37ba5a80a20decabcbd16ae29
#
_cell.length_a   1.000
_cell.length_b   1.000
_cell.length_c   1.000
_cell.angle_alpha   90.00
_cell.angle_beta   90.00
_cell.angle_gamma   90.00
#
_symmetry.space_group_name_H-M   'P 1'
#
loop_
_entity.id
_entity.type
_entity.pdbx_description
1 polymer ?
#
loop_
_entity_poly.entity_id
_entity_poly.type
_entity_poly.pdbx_seq_one_letter_code
_entity_poly.pdbx_strand_id
1 'polypeptide(L)'
;DKKAITKDNREIKVYANITDVNSAQQAKAQGASGVGLLRSEFMFTSKLPTLQTQIDTYKQIFDLFDDVTIRTLDVGGDKELPYIDIPKESNPFLGIRGIRLLQIVPDILQTQLLSIY
;
A
#
# COMPACT_ATOMS: atom_id res chain seq x y z
N ASP A 1 -4.13 17.02 -16.30
CA ASP A 1 -2.87 17.01 -17.02
C ASP A 1 -2.05 18.30 -16.86
N LYS A 2 -2.46 19.21 -16.01
CA LYS A 2 -1.69 20.43 -15.74
C LYS A 2 -0.83 20.21 -14.50
N LYS A 3 0.44 20.59 -14.59
CA LYS A 3 1.31 20.65 -13.42
C LYS A 3 0.76 21.67 -12.43
N ALA A 4 0.79 21.34 -11.14
CA ALA A 4 0.41 22.27 -10.09
C ALA A 4 1.54 23.31 -9.93
N ILE A 5 1.26 24.53 -10.31
CA ILE A 5 2.22 25.64 -10.25
C ILE A 5 1.62 26.76 -9.43
N THR A 6 2.37 27.27 -8.46
CA THR A 6 1.96 28.41 -7.65
C THR A 6 2.05 29.71 -8.46
N LYS A 7 1.44 30.80 -7.95
CA LYS A 7 1.45 32.10 -8.62
C LYS A 7 2.86 32.68 -8.81
N ASP A 8 3.81 32.25 -7.97
CA ASP A 8 5.22 32.61 -8.05
C ASP A 8 6.08 31.63 -8.85
N ASN A 9 5.43 30.79 -9.70
CA ASN A 9 6.05 29.82 -10.61
C ASN A 9 6.78 28.67 -9.92
N ARG A 10 6.40 28.31 -8.70
CA ARG A 10 6.89 27.08 -8.06
C ARG A 10 6.05 25.90 -8.46
N GLU A 11 6.70 24.85 -8.97
CA GLU A 11 6.04 23.58 -9.24
C GLU A 11 5.82 22.82 -7.93
N ILE A 12 4.58 22.43 -7.66
CA ILE A 12 4.21 21.61 -6.52
C ILE A 12 3.97 20.20 -6.99
N LYS A 13 4.69 19.24 -6.43
CA LYS A 13 4.46 17.83 -6.72
C LYS A 13 3.20 17.37 -6.00
N VAL A 14 2.30 16.72 -6.73
CA VAL A 14 1.06 16.20 -6.19
C VAL A 14 1.12 14.68 -6.25
N TYR A 15 1.03 14.03 -5.08
CA TYR A 15 1.07 12.59 -4.96
C TYR A 15 -0.32 12.03 -4.70
N ALA A 16 -0.60 10.86 -5.28
CA ALA A 16 -1.88 10.18 -5.12
C ALA A 16 -1.81 9.10 -4.05
N ASN A 17 -2.94 8.86 -3.39
CA ASN A 17 -3.15 7.65 -2.60
C ASN A 17 -3.84 6.62 -3.48
N ILE A 18 -3.28 5.43 -3.57
CA ILE A 18 -3.80 4.38 -4.43
C ILE A 18 -3.98 3.07 -3.66
N THR A 19 -4.79 2.18 -4.22
CA THR A 19 -5.10 0.88 -3.62
C THR A 19 -4.74 -0.29 -4.54
N ASP A 20 -4.66 -0.05 -5.85
CA ASP A 20 -4.43 -1.08 -6.86
C ASP A 20 -3.83 -0.48 -8.14
N VAL A 21 -3.63 -1.32 -9.14
CA VAL A 21 -3.10 -0.90 -10.43
C VAL A 21 -4.07 0.02 -11.16
N ASN A 22 -5.38 -0.22 -11.07
CA ASN A 22 -6.38 0.63 -11.72
C ASN A 22 -6.36 2.05 -11.18
N SER A 23 -6.33 2.21 -9.86
CA SER A 23 -6.22 3.54 -9.24
C SER A 23 -4.90 4.22 -9.57
N ALA A 24 -3.80 3.45 -9.70
CA ALA A 24 -2.51 3.98 -10.14
C ALA A 24 -2.58 4.52 -11.58
N GLN A 25 -3.21 3.79 -12.49
CA GLN A 25 -3.40 4.23 -13.88
C GLN A 25 -4.26 5.50 -13.95
N GLN A 26 -5.32 5.58 -13.18
CA GLN A 26 -6.16 6.78 -13.11
C GLN A 26 -5.39 7.98 -12.56
N ALA A 27 -4.60 7.79 -11.52
CA ALA A 27 -3.77 8.85 -10.95
C ALA A 27 -2.74 9.35 -11.94
N LYS A 28 -2.12 8.46 -12.71
CA LYS A 28 -1.18 8.82 -13.76
C LYS A 28 -1.85 9.65 -14.86
N ALA A 29 -3.03 9.23 -15.29
CA ALA A 29 -3.82 9.94 -16.30
C ALA A 29 -4.24 11.34 -15.83
N GLN A 30 -4.46 11.52 -14.53
CA GLN A 30 -4.82 12.82 -13.94
C GLN A 30 -3.61 13.70 -13.63
N GLY A 31 -2.39 13.23 -13.90
CA GLY A 31 -1.18 14.03 -13.75
C GLY A 31 -0.49 13.97 -12.40
N ALA A 32 -0.75 12.95 -11.60
CA ALA A 32 -0.03 12.78 -10.34
C ALA A 32 1.47 12.61 -10.58
N SER A 33 2.29 13.21 -9.72
CA SER A 33 3.76 13.16 -9.80
C SER A 33 4.33 11.85 -9.27
N GLY A 34 3.63 11.20 -8.35
CA GLY A 34 4.04 9.96 -7.74
C GLY A 34 2.94 9.39 -6.86
N VAL A 35 3.28 8.33 -6.13
CA VAL A 35 2.38 7.68 -5.17
C VAL A 35 2.83 8.04 -3.75
N GLY A 36 2.02 8.83 -3.07
CA GLY A 36 2.27 9.21 -1.69
C GLY A 36 1.97 8.08 -0.71
N LEU A 37 1.01 7.24 -1.05
CA LEU A 37 0.66 6.06 -0.25
C LEU A 37 -0.01 5.00 -1.11
N LEU A 38 0.61 3.82 -1.19
CA LEU A 38 -0.04 2.61 -1.66
C LEU A 38 -0.53 1.82 -0.45
N ARG A 39 -1.83 1.68 -0.35
CA ARG A 39 -2.48 0.93 0.74
C ARG A 39 -2.48 -0.54 0.39
N SER A 40 -1.41 -1.24 0.78
CA SER A 40 -1.21 -2.64 0.39
C SER A 40 -2.23 -3.61 0.99
N GLU A 41 -2.94 -3.21 2.04
CA GLU A 41 -3.97 -4.05 2.67
C GLU A 41 -5.11 -4.45 1.72
N PHE A 42 -5.34 -3.70 0.65
CA PHE A 42 -6.34 -4.04 -0.35
C PHE A 42 -5.97 -5.25 -1.22
N MET A 43 -4.70 -5.65 -1.22
CA MET A 43 -4.24 -6.90 -1.86
C MET A 43 -4.51 -8.12 -0.99
N PHE A 44 -4.66 -7.94 0.31
CA PHE A 44 -4.87 -9.00 1.29
C PHE A 44 -6.37 -9.23 1.46
N THR A 45 -6.92 -10.07 0.59
CA THR A 45 -8.34 -10.45 0.58
C THR A 45 -8.54 -11.76 1.34
N SER A 46 -9.60 -12.51 1.03
CA SER A 46 -9.84 -13.83 1.61
C SER A 46 -8.73 -14.85 1.30
N LYS A 47 -7.90 -14.58 0.28
CA LYS A 47 -6.72 -15.37 -0.05
C LYS A 47 -5.46 -14.55 0.19
N LEU A 48 -4.47 -15.18 0.84
CA LEU A 48 -3.16 -14.57 1.01
C LEU A 48 -2.49 -14.41 -0.36
N PRO A 49 -2.10 -13.19 -0.76
CA PRO A 49 -1.40 -12.99 -2.04
C PRO A 49 -0.05 -13.69 -2.02
N THR A 50 0.28 -14.37 -3.13
CA THR A 50 1.56 -15.04 -3.29
C THR A 50 2.68 -14.01 -3.51
N LEU A 51 3.92 -14.44 -3.36
CA LEU A 51 5.09 -13.60 -3.68
C LEU A 51 5.00 -13.09 -5.13
N GLN A 52 4.67 -13.97 -6.07
CA GLN A 52 4.59 -13.61 -7.49
C GLN A 52 3.48 -12.59 -7.76
N THR A 53 2.30 -12.77 -7.15
CA THR A 53 1.19 -11.83 -7.28
C THR A 53 1.59 -10.44 -6.78
N GLN A 54 2.27 -10.37 -5.64
CA GLN A 54 2.74 -9.11 -5.08
C GLN A 54 3.79 -8.47 -5.97
N ILE A 55 4.76 -9.25 -6.48
CA ILE A 55 5.79 -8.76 -7.41
C ILE A 55 5.14 -8.15 -8.64
N ASP A 56 4.20 -8.86 -9.27
CA ASP A 56 3.53 -8.40 -10.49
C ASP A 56 2.77 -7.10 -10.26
N THR A 57 2.07 -6.98 -9.14
CA THR A 57 1.30 -5.78 -8.79
C THR A 57 2.21 -4.58 -8.55
N TYR A 58 3.24 -4.74 -7.73
CA TYR A 58 4.17 -3.66 -7.41
C TYR A 58 4.96 -3.22 -8.65
N LYS A 59 5.38 -4.17 -9.48
CA LYS A 59 6.10 -3.87 -10.72
C LYS A 59 5.26 -3.00 -11.66
N GLN A 60 3.98 -3.31 -11.84
CA GLN A 60 3.10 -2.51 -12.68
C GLN A 60 2.97 -1.08 -12.15
N ILE A 61 2.91 -0.90 -10.83
CA ILE A 61 2.84 0.42 -10.21
C ILE A 61 4.18 1.16 -10.36
N PHE A 62 5.29 0.49 -10.17
CA PHE A 62 6.62 1.08 -10.33
C PHE A 62 6.91 1.50 -11.77
N ASP A 63 6.34 0.79 -12.75
CA ASP A 63 6.47 1.16 -14.17
C ASP A 63 5.70 2.46 -14.49
N LEU A 64 4.71 2.82 -13.69
CA LEU A 64 3.93 4.05 -13.87
C LEU A 64 4.55 5.27 -13.19
N PHE A 65 5.23 5.07 -12.05
CA PHE A 65 5.75 6.15 -11.24
C PHE A 65 7.17 5.84 -10.76
N ASP A 66 8.03 6.86 -10.75
CA ASP A 66 9.38 6.75 -10.22
C ASP A 66 9.44 6.86 -8.69
N ASP A 67 8.46 7.52 -8.08
CA ASP A 67 8.41 7.76 -6.65
C ASP A 67 7.14 7.14 -6.07
N VAL A 68 7.30 6.04 -5.35
CA VAL A 68 6.19 5.26 -4.78
C VAL A 68 6.49 4.95 -3.32
N THR A 69 5.60 5.37 -2.43
CA THR A 69 5.63 4.99 -1.02
C THR A 69 4.61 3.89 -0.77
N ILE A 70 5.07 2.75 -0.28
CA ILE A 70 4.23 1.58 0.02
C ILE A 70 4.11 1.44 1.53
N ARG A 71 2.87 1.33 1.99
CA ARG A 71 2.61 0.94 3.38
C ARG A 71 2.58 -0.58 3.48
N THR A 72 3.39 -1.14 4.38
CA THR A 72 3.29 -2.56 4.70
C THR A 72 1.91 -2.89 5.26
N LEU A 73 1.54 -4.18 5.26
CA LEU A 73 0.21 -4.62 5.69
C LEU A 73 -0.20 -3.97 7.01
N ASP A 74 -1.32 -3.25 6.99
CA ASP A 74 -1.88 -2.56 8.13
C ASP A 74 -3.32 -3.04 8.37
N VAL A 75 -3.43 -4.13 9.10
CA VAL A 75 -4.71 -4.67 9.57
C VAL A 75 -4.62 -4.89 11.08
N GLY A 76 -5.75 -4.81 11.74
CA GLY A 76 -5.86 -5.03 13.17
C GLY A 76 -7.10 -5.84 13.52
N GLY A 77 -7.47 -5.90 14.79
CA GLY A 77 -8.63 -6.65 15.25
C GLY A 77 -9.97 -6.13 14.76
N ASP A 78 -10.01 -4.97 14.11
CA ASP A 78 -11.17 -4.40 13.44
C ASP A 78 -11.44 -5.03 12.07
N LYS A 79 -10.44 -5.70 11.48
CA LYS A 79 -10.56 -6.47 10.24
C LYS A 79 -10.02 -7.87 10.46
N GLU A 80 -10.83 -8.86 10.13
CA GLU A 80 -10.44 -10.26 10.21
C GLU A 80 -10.00 -10.77 8.84
N LEU A 81 -8.81 -11.36 8.80
CA LEU A 81 -8.31 -12.10 7.65
C LEU A 81 -8.22 -13.58 8.02
N PRO A 82 -8.73 -14.51 7.16
CA PRO A 82 -8.81 -15.91 7.55
C PRO A 82 -7.46 -16.60 7.79
N TYR A 83 -6.38 -16.04 7.25
CA TYR A 83 -5.02 -16.59 7.40
C TYR A 83 -4.20 -15.90 8.49
N ILE A 84 -4.79 -14.96 9.22
CA ILE A 84 -4.15 -14.26 10.34
C ILE A 84 -5.03 -14.42 11.57
N ASP A 85 -4.47 -15.01 12.62
CA ASP A 85 -5.14 -15.14 13.91
C ASP A 85 -4.76 -13.96 14.78
N ILE A 86 -5.71 -13.08 15.04
CA ILE A 86 -5.51 -11.87 15.84
C ILE A 86 -6.42 -11.95 17.07
N PRO A 87 -5.87 -11.81 18.30
CA PRO A 87 -6.69 -11.73 19.49
C PRO A 87 -7.68 -10.57 19.41
N LYS A 88 -8.91 -10.80 19.87
CA LYS A 88 -9.90 -9.72 19.99
C LYS A 88 -9.49 -8.77 21.12
N GLU A 89 -9.50 -7.48 20.83
CA GLU A 89 -9.14 -6.42 21.77
C GLU A 89 -10.27 -5.40 21.86
N SER A 90 -10.40 -4.75 23.02
CA SER A 90 -11.40 -3.70 23.22
C SER A 90 -11.10 -2.43 22.40
N ASN A 91 -9.83 -2.16 22.15
CA ASN A 91 -9.37 -1.02 21.34
C ASN A 91 -8.43 -1.51 20.23
N PRO A 92 -8.95 -2.06 19.12
CA PRO A 92 -8.12 -2.65 18.08
C PRO A 92 -7.12 -1.67 17.45
N PHE A 93 -7.47 -0.40 17.35
CA PHE A 93 -6.58 0.62 16.78
C PHE A 93 -5.36 0.92 17.64
N LEU A 94 -5.42 0.63 18.94
CA LEU A 94 -4.33 0.85 19.89
C LEU A 94 -3.54 -0.43 20.19
N GLY A 95 -4.04 -1.57 19.74
CA GLY A 95 -3.48 -2.89 20.04
C GLY A 95 -2.60 -3.47 18.92
N ILE A 96 -2.82 -4.74 18.61
CA ILE A 96 -2.05 -5.50 17.65
C ILE A 96 -2.52 -5.16 16.24
N ARG A 97 -1.75 -4.30 15.56
CA ARG A 97 -1.96 -3.96 14.16
C ARG A 97 -0.65 -3.42 13.55
N GLY A 98 -0.61 -3.26 12.22
CA GLY A 98 0.56 -2.72 11.53
C GLY A 98 1.81 -3.53 11.83
N ILE A 99 2.90 -2.86 12.18
CA ILE A 99 4.17 -3.53 12.48
C ILE A 99 4.09 -4.47 13.68
N ARG A 100 3.24 -4.20 14.65
CA ARG A 100 3.04 -5.10 15.79
C ARG A 100 2.46 -6.43 15.35
N LEU A 101 1.47 -6.39 14.45
CA LEU A 101 0.90 -7.60 13.85
C LEU A 101 1.96 -8.33 13.03
N LEU A 102 2.74 -7.62 12.23
CA LEU A 102 3.75 -8.22 11.37
C LEU A 102 4.91 -8.85 12.16
N GLN A 103 5.13 -8.43 13.40
CA GLN A 103 6.07 -9.11 14.30
C GLN A 103 5.54 -10.47 14.78
N ILE A 104 4.22 -10.63 14.85
CA ILE A 104 3.58 -11.91 15.21
C ILE A 104 3.55 -12.87 14.02
N VAL A 105 3.41 -12.34 12.79
CA VAL A 105 3.38 -13.11 11.54
C VAL A 105 4.51 -12.66 10.61
N PRO A 106 5.77 -12.94 10.98
CA PRO A 106 6.93 -12.39 10.27
C PRO A 106 7.04 -12.86 8.82
N ASP A 107 6.51 -14.03 8.47
CA ASP A 107 6.55 -14.56 7.11
C ASP A 107 5.78 -13.66 6.13
N ILE A 108 4.68 -13.07 6.56
CA ILE A 108 3.90 -12.15 5.74
C ILE A 108 4.70 -10.88 5.45
N LEU A 109 5.34 -10.31 6.46
CA LEU A 109 6.20 -9.15 6.29
C LEU A 109 7.39 -9.47 5.37
N GLN A 110 8.05 -10.60 5.59
CA GLN A 110 9.19 -11.01 4.77
C GLN A 110 8.79 -11.15 3.30
N THR A 111 7.68 -11.82 3.01
CA THR A 111 7.18 -11.98 1.64
C THR A 111 6.86 -10.64 1.02
N GLN A 112 6.20 -9.75 1.75
CA GLN A 112 5.88 -8.42 1.25
C GLN A 112 7.14 -7.60 0.94
N LEU A 113 8.12 -7.59 1.83
CA LEU A 113 9.37 -6.85 1.60
C LEU A 113 10.16 -7.42 0.42
N LEU A 114 10.22 -8.74 0.27
CA LEU A 114 10.88 -9.38 -0.87
C LEU A 114 10.19 -9.01 -2.19
N SER A 115 8.87 -8.89 -2.20
CA SER A 115 8.12 -8.55 -3.40
C SER A 115 8.31 -7.08 -3.82
N ILE A 116 8.60 -6.20 -2.88
CA ILE A 116 8.88 -4.79 -3.15
C ILE A 116 10.29 -4.62 -3.73
N TYR A 117 11.25 -5.39 -3.23
CA TYR A 117 12.62 -5.37 -3.74
C TYR A 117 12.74 -6.15 -5.04
#